data_296116e892b5bcb6af08eb49a809003f
#
_entry.id   296116e892b5bcb6af08eb49a809003f
#
_cell.length_a   1.000
_cell.length_b   1.000
_cell.length_c   1.000
_cell.angle_alpha   90.00
_cell.angle_beta   90.00
_cell.angle_gamma   90.00
#
_symmetry.space_group_name_H-M   'P 1'
#
loop_
_entity.id
_entity.type
_entity.pdbx_description
1 polymer ?
#
loop_
_entity_poly.entity_id
_entity_poly.type
_entity_poly.pdbx_seq_one_letter_code
_entity_poly.pdbx_strand_id
1 'polypeptide(L)'
;MISKNNSFKDITEKIKFYISNFTVNIKKIIKKNKLIVVSLFSFIIFMLVSMFFLINLNQDKIIDKLNEALLNENKVRISKFVMVNEKKVSEQELEPLINYYNENQEKITNLINGLRTEGRYGAFKVIVKKNIFYKRYYININTVEIEFTSNLNNIEVEFGNKKFKLMNEAKFDVIPGIYELKYTYKTEYGDITEKVNLSIVENKKINLDVNGNYITLYSNFNDAEVFINDKYTGLSAKDIVNFGPIPRDKEILIKLKKEFPWGKIESEEVDISNKEYLKLDIN
;
A
#
# COMPACT_ATOMS: atom_id res chain seq x y z
N MET A 1 -47.92 -29.62 -10.96
CA MET A 1 -47.18 -29.36 -9.70
C MET A 1 -47.28 -30.46 -8.63
N ILE A 2 -47.33 -31.73 -9.00
CA ILE A 2 -47.60 -32.85 -8.04
C ILE A 2 -46.44 -33.87 -7.93
N SER A 3 -45.39 -33.75 -8.76
CA SER A 3 -44.36 -34.81 -8.82
C SER A 3 -43.15 -34.60 -7.84
N LYS A 4 -42.92 -33.41 -7.30
CA LYS A 4 -41.78 -33.13 -6.41
C LYS A 4 -42.00 -33.57 -4.95
N ASN A 5 -43.24 -33.71 -4.50
CA ASN A 5 -43.56 -34.05 -3.11
C ASN A 5 -43.38 -35.56 -2.76
N ASN A 6 -43.45 -36.42 -3.77
CA ASN A 6 -43.26 -37.86 -3.57
C ASN A 6 -41.79 -38.28 -3.45
N SER A 7 -40.88 -37.57 -4.12
CA SER A 7 -39.45 -37.84 -4.05
C SER A 7 -38.85 -37.50 -2.66
N PHE A 8 -39.31 -36.42 -2.03
CA PHE A 8 -38.84 -36.01 -0.69
C PHE A 8 -39.32 -36.96 0.41
N LYS A 9 -40.53 -37.50 0.29
CA LYS A 9 -41.07 -38.49 1.23
C LYS A 9 -40.29 -39.81 1.14
N ASP A 10 -39.97 -40.25 -0.07
CA ASP A 10 -39.23 -41.50 -0.32
C ASP A 10 -37.78 -41.41 0.22
N ILE A 11 -37.11 -40.23 0.06
CA ILE A 11 -35.79 -40.00 0.63
C ILE A 11 -35.83 -39.98 2.16
N THR A 12 -36.84 -39.37 2.75
CA THR A 12 -36.97 -39.28 4.22
C THR A 12 -37.24 -40.66 4.84
N GLU A 13 -38.04 -41.50 4.17
CA GLU A 13 -38.29 -42.89 4.62
C GLU A 13 -37.04 -43.77 4.48
N LYS A 14 -36.30 -43.65 3.37
CA LYS A 14 -35.01 -44.33 3.21
C LYS A 14 -33.99 -43.90 4.29
N ILE A 15 -33.87 -42.61 4.59
CA ILE A 15 -32.99 -42.14 5.68
C ILE A 15 -33.44 -42.69 7.02
N LYS A 16 -34.73 -42.69 7.36
CA LYS A 16 -35.25 -43.30 8.58
C LYS A 16 -34.95 -44.78 8.65
N PHE A 17 -35.11 -45.54 7.57
CA PHE A 17 -34.79 -46.94 7.48
C PHE A 17 -33.29 -47.22 7.73
N TYR A 18 -32.41 -46.45 7.10
CA TYR A 18 -30.98 -46.57 7.31
C TYR A 18 -30.56 -46.21 8.74
N ILE A 19 -31.13 -45.15 9.32
CA ILE A 19 -30.89 -44.78 10.74
C ILE A 19 -31.40 -45.87 11.70
N SER A 20 -32.57 -46.42 11.44
CA SER A 20 -33.15 -47.50 12.24
C SER A 20 -32.28 -48.76 12.20
N ASN A 21 -31.86 -49.21 11.03
CA ASN A 21 -30.98 -50.37 10.87
C ASN A 21 -29.59 -50.15 11.47
N PHE A 22 -29.06 -48.92 11.34
CA PHE A 22 -27.79 -48.52 11.96
C PHE A 22 -27.87 -48.57 13.49
N THR A 23 -28.96 -48.07 14.07
CA THR A 23 -29.18 -48.11 15.55
C THR A 23 -29.36 -49.53 16.09
N VAL A 24 -30.05 -50.42 15.35
CA VAL A 24 -30.20 -51.82 15.73
C VAL A 24 -28.86 -52.57 15.68
N ASN A 25 -28.07 -52.35 14.62
CA ASN A 25 -26.75 -52.97 14.51
C ASN A 25 -25.78 -52.47 15.57
N ILE A 26 -25.81 -51.16 15.87
CA ILE A 26 -25.00 -50.58 16.97
C ILE A 26 -25.39 -51.21 18.32
N LYS A 27 -26.70 -51.34 18.63
CA LYS A 27 -27.15 -51.97 19.86
C LYS A 27 -26.65 -53.43 20.00
N LYS A 28 -26.60 -54.17 18.89
CA LYS A 28 -26.11 -55.57 18.86
C LYS A 28 -24.59 -55.63 19.07
N ILE A 29 -23.83 -54.70 18.49
CA ILE A 29 -22.38 -54.60 18.69
C ILE A 29 -22.03 -54.15 20.13
N ILE A 30 -22.78 -53.18 20.67
CA ILE A 30 -22.63 -52.71 22.06
C ILE A 30 -22.88 -53.83 23.06
N LYS A 31 -23.87 -54.66 22.80
CA LYS A 31 -24.22 -55.76 23.70
C LYS A 31 -23.18 -56.88 23.70
N LYS A 32 -22.46 -57.09 22.57
CA LYS A 32 -21.46 -58.16 22.42
C LYS A 32 -20.05 -57.75 22.88
N ASN A 33 -19.69 -56.46 22.77
CA ASN A 33 -18.34 -55.98 23.09
C ASN A 33 -18.36 -54.62 23.81
N LYS A 34 -19.01 -54.55 24.97
CA LYS A 34 -19.15 -53.30 25.75
C LYS A 34 -17.83 -52.53 25.97
N LEU A 35 -16.75 -53.25 26.26
CA LEU A 35 -15.42 -52.65 26.50
C LEU A 35 -14.84 -51.97 25.28
N ILE A 36 -14.98 -52.56 24.09
CA ILE A 36 -14.44 -51.99 22.84
C ILE A 36 -15.22 -50.74 22.46
N VAL A 37 -16.53 -50.74 22.64
CA VAL A 37 -17.37 -49.57 22.32
C VAL A 37 -17.11 -48.40 23.27
N VAL A 38 -16.93 -48.66 24.56
CA VAL A 38 -16.56 -47.64 25.55
C VAL A 38 -15.17 -47.06 25.26
N SER A 39 -14.21 -47.92 24.89
CA SER A 39 -12.85 -47.48 24.50
C SER A 39 -12.87 -46.59 23.23
N LEU A 40 -13.62 -47.00 22.21
CA LEU A 40 -13.76 -46.19 20.96
C LEU A 40 -14.42 -44.84 21.22
N PHE A 41 -15.45 -44.82 22.06
CA PHE A 41 -16.15 -43.58 22.42
C PHE A 41 -15.27 -42.65 23.26
N SER A 42 -14.50 -43.20 24.19
CA SER A 42 -13.51 -42.48 24.98
C SER A 42 -12.40 -41.92 24.10
N PHE A 43 -11.92 -42.67 23.08
CA PHE A 43 -10.92 -42.21 22.13
C PHE A 43 -11.44 -41.06 21.22
N ILE A 44 -12.69 -41.16 20.77
CA ILE A 44 -13.33 -40.10 20.00
C ILE A 44 -13.48 -38.82 20.84
N ILE A 45 -13.93 -38.94 22.11
CA ILE A 45 -14.02 -37.81 23.02
C ILE A 45 -12.64 -37.22 23.29
N PHE A 46 -11.62 -38.04 23.51
CA PHE A 46 -10.25 -37.59 23.69
C PHE A 46 -9.71 -36.85 22.45
N MET A 47 -9.98 -37.38 21.25
CA MET A 47 -9.63 -36.67 19.98
C MET A 47 -10.36 -35.33 19.84
N LEU A 48 -11.64 -35.27 20.16
CA LEU A 48 -12.42 -34.03 20.12
C LEU A 48 -11.93 -33.00 21.13
N VAL A 49 -11.59 -33.43 22.34
CA VAL A 49 -11.04 -32.57 23.40
C VAL A 49 -9.64 -32.10 23.02
N SER A 50 -8.76 -32.99 22.52
CA SER A 50 -7.43 -32.60 22.07
C SER A 50 -7.48 -31.64 20.86
N MET A 51 -8.38 -31.88 19.93
CA MET A 51 -8.63 -30.98 18.79
C MET A 51 -9.17 -29.62 19.27
N PHE A 52 -10.03 -29.58 20.29
CA PHE A 52 -10.50 -28.34 20.91
C PHE A 52 -9.36 -27.54 21.56
N PHE A 53 -8.43 -28.18 22.26
CA PHE A 53 -7.24 -27.52 22.81
C PHE A 53 -6.25 -27.07 21.76
N LEU A 54 -6.11 -27.79 20.63
CA LEU A 54 -5.25 -27.41 19.52
C LEU A 54 -5.80 -26.22 18.71
N ILE A 55 -7.13 -26.09 18.64
CA ILE A 55 -7.81 -25.04 17.87
C ILE A 55 -7.91 -23.73 18.68
N ASN A 56 -7.97 -23.79 20.01
CA ASN A 56 -7.97 -22.59 20.86
C ASN A 56 -6.56 -22.01 20.97
N LEU A 57 -6.15 -21.26 19.94
CA LEU A 57 -4.97 -20.42 20.02
C LEU A 57 -5.20 -19.36 21.10
N ASN A 58 -4.33 -19.36 22.10
CA ASN A 58 -4.23 -18.34 23.13
C ASN A 58 -3.72 -17.03 22.48
N GLN A 59 -4.05 -15.88 23.08
CA GLN A 59 -3.57 -14.55 22.64
C GLN A 59 -2.04 -14.54 22.50
N ASP A 60 -1.31 -15.06 23.47
CA ASP A 60 0.16 -15.07 23.46
C ASP A 60 0.72 -15.84 22.27
N LYS A 61 0.12 -16.99 21.92
CA LYS A 61 0.57 -17.78 20.77
C LYS A 61 0.43 -17.03 19.42
N ILE A 62 -0.58 -16.16 19.25
CA ILE A 62 -0.72 -15.40 18.02
C ILE A 62 0.31 -14.26 17.96
N ILE A 63 0.63 -13.67 19.11
CA ILE A 63 1.68 -12.65 19.24
C ILE A 63 3.06 -13.25 18.97
N ASP A 64 3.33 -14.45 19.52
CA ASP A 64 4.59 -15.18 19.24
C ASP A 64 4.73 -15.52 17.75
N LYS A 65 3.65 -15.95 17.10
CA LYS A 65 3.63 -16.19 15.66
C LYS A 65 3.89 -14.91 14.85
N LEU A 66 3.36 -13.76 15.30
CA LEU A 66 3.66 -12.48 14.66
C LEU A 66 5.15 -12.14 14.78
N ASN A 67 5.72 -12.25 15.99
CA ASN A 67 7.12 -12.02 16.26
C ASN A 67 8.01 -12.85 15.33
N GLU A 68 7.82 -14.18 15.34
CA GLU A 68 8.57 -15.10 14.51
C GLU A 68 8.40 -14.82 13.02
N ALA A 69 7.19 -14.48 12.57
CA ALA A 69 6.93 -14.22 11.16
C ALA A 69 7.48 -12.87 10.68
N LEU A 70 7.54 -11.85 11.54
CA LEU A 70 8.19 -10.57 11.23
C LEU A 70 9.71 -10.75 11.15
N LEU A 71 10.32 -11.42 12.13
CA LEU A 71 11.77 -11.70 12.15
C LEU A 71 12.24 -12.53 10.94
N ASN A 72 11.39 -13.41 10.42
CA ASN A 72 11.69 -14.26 9.26
C ASN A 72 11.10 -13.73 7.94
N GLU A 73 10.58 -12.53 7.90
CA GLU A 73 10.00 -11.88 6.70
C GLU A 73 8.91 -12.73 6.00
N ASN A 74 8.19 -13.55 6.76
CA ASN A 74 7.30 -14.55 6.20
C ASN A 74 5.89 -14.01 5.94
N LYS A 75 5.71 -13.35 4.78
CA LYS A 75 4.44 -12.75 4.32
C LYS A 75 3.29 -13.76 4.32
N VAL A 76 3.56 -14.98 3.81
CA VAL A 76 2.57 -16.08 3.72
C VAL A 76 2.07 -16.47 5.09
N ARG A 77 2.94 -16.49 6.09
CA ARG A 77 2.56 -16.85 7.45
C ARG A 77 1.76 -15.74 8.11
N ILE A 78 2.17 -14.48 7.92
CA ILE A 78 1.50 -13.29 8.48
C ILE A 78 0.06 -13.19 7.95
N SER A 79 -0.16 -13.34 6.64
CA SER A 79 -1.49 -13.23 6.01
C SER A 79 -2.55 -14.19 6.56
N LYS A 80 -2.12 -15.31 7.19
CA LYS A 80 -3.03 -16.30 7.77
C LYS A 80 -3.71 -15.86 9.08
N PHE A 81 -3.13 -14.91 9.81
CA PHE A 81 -3.63 -14.49 11.12
C PHE A 81 -3.65 -12.96 11.30
N VAL A 82 -3.22 -12.21 10.32
CA VAL A 82 -3.35 -10.75 10.29
C VAL A 82 -4.60 -10.37 9.49
N MET A 83 -5.25 -9.31 9.92
CA MET A 83 -6.37 -8.66 9.26
C MET A 83 -6.08 -7.17 9.13
N VAL A 84 -6.63 -6.53 8.13
CA VAL A 84 -6.59 -5.08 7.95
C VAL A 84 -8.03 -4.56 8.00
N ASN A 85 -8.31 -3.65 8.91
CA ASN A 85 -9.67 -3.15 9.17
C ASN A 85 -10.68 -4.33 9.29
N GLU A 86 -10.29 -5.37 10.04
CA GLU A 86 -11.05 -6.61 10.29
C GLU A 86 -11.35 -7.47 9.05
N LYS A 87 -10.73 -7.18 7.91
CA LYS A 87 -10.81 -7.95 6.66
C LYS A 87 -9.53 -8.75 6.42
N LYS A 88 -9.65 -9.86 5.71
CA LYS A 88 -8.48 -10.63 5.27
C LYS A 88 -7.65 -9.78 4.30
N VAL A 89 -6.35 -9.92 4.40
CA VAL A 89 -5.35 -9.22 3.59
C VAL A 89 -4.52 -10.22 2.79
N SER A 90 -4.12 -9.83 1.58
CA SER A 90 -3.21 -10.63 0.76
C SER A 90 -1.75 -10.44 1.20
N GLU A 91 -0.89 -11.34 0.76
CA GLU A 91 0.56 -11.28 1.03
C GLU A 91 1.21 -10.05 0.40
N GLN A 92 0.75 -9.65 -0.78
CA GLN A 92 1.26 -8.48 -1.50
C GLN A 92 0.93 -7.16 -0.77
N GLU A 93 -0.28 -7.06 -0.19
CA GLU A 93 -0.68 -5.89 0.58
C GLU A 93 0.12 -5.71 1.87
N LEU A 94 0.71 -6.78 2.41
CA LEU A 94 1.55 -6.75 3.61
C LEU A 94 3.01 -6.35 3.32
N GLU A 95 3.42 -6.24 2.08
CA GLU A 95 4.80 -5.94 1.70
C GLU A 95 5.35 -4.66 2.32
N PRO A 96 4.63 -3.51 2.30
CA PRO A 96 5.12 -2.29 2.93
C PRO A 96 5.38 -2.44 4.44
N LEU A 97 4.51 -3.20 5.12
CA LEU A 97 4.65 -3.50 6.54
C LEU A 97 5.91 -4.33 6.83
N ILE A 98 6.15 -5.36 6.04
CA ILE A 98 7.33 -6.22 6.19
C ILE A 98 8.60 -5.42 5.97
N ASN A 99 8.64 -4.62 4.90
CA ASN A 99 9.78 -3.75 4.60
C ASN A 99 10.09 -2.80 5.76
N TYR A 100 9.03 -2.23 6.39
CA TYR A 100 9.21 -1.37 7.54
C TYR A 100 9.89 -2.08 8.73
N TYR A 101 9.45 -3.29 9.08
CA TYR A 101 10.03 -4.04 10.20
C TYR A 101 11.40 -4.65 9.87
N ASN A 102 11.70 -4.91 8.61
CA ASN A 102 13.04 -5.29 8.19
C ASN A 102 14.06 -4.19 8.41
N GLU A 103 13.71 -2.97 8.05
CA GLU A 103 14.57 -1.81 8.25
C GLU A 103 14.62 -1.34 9.71
N ASN A 104 13.64 -1.74 10.54
CA ASN A 104 13.46 -1.29 11.92
C ASN A 104 13.23 -2.47 12.88
N GLN A 105 14.13 -3.46 12.88
CA GLN A 105 13.95 -4.69 13.66
C GLN A 105 13.83 -4.44 15.19
N GLU A 106 14.46 -3.39 15.70
CA GLU A 106 14.34 -2.99 17.10
C GLU A 106 12.90 -2.63 17.51
N LYS A 107 12.08 -2.18 16.55
CA LYS A 107 10.66 -1.84 16.80
C LYS A 107 9.76 -3.05 16.92
N ILE A 108 10.19 -4.23 16.45
CA ILE A 108 9.44 -5.47 16.63
C ILE A 108 9.25 -5.77 18.13
N THR A 109 10.30 -5.61 18.92
CA THR A 109 10.23 -5.83 20.38
C THR A 109 9.19 -4.94 21.04
N ASN A 110 9.13 -3.66 20.67
CA ASN A 110 8.15 -2.70 21.20
C ASN A 110 6.72 -3.08 20.78
N LEU A 111 6.50 -3.46 19.52
CA LEU A 111 5.22 -3.96 19.02
C LEU A 111 4.75 -5.18 19.82
N ILE A 112 5.61 -6.18 19.97
CA ILE A 112 5.27 -7.44 20.65
C ILE A 112 4.95 -7.20 22.14
N ASN A 113 5.76 -6.36 22.82
CA ASN A 113 5.51 -6.01 24.22
C ASN A 113 4.19 -5.26 24.39
N GLY A 114 3.90 -4.25 23.54
CA GLY A 114 2.64 -3.52 23.60
C GLY A 114 1.43 -4.42 23.35
N LEU A 115 1.51 -5.36 22.39
CA LEU A 115 0.45 -6.34 22.14
C LEU A 115 0.25 -7.28 23.31
N ARG A 116 1.30 -7.70 24.05
CA ARG A 116 1.19 -8.56 25.22
C ARG A 116 0.59 -7.84 26.43
N THR A 117 1.03 -6.61 26.68
CA THR A 117 0.63 -5.86 27.90
C THR A 117 -0.75 -5.22 27.76
N GLU A 118 -1.02 -4.59 26.60
CA GLU A 118 -2.21 -3.77 26.39
C GLU A 118 -3.18 -4.37 25.34
N GLY A 119 -2.78 -5.42 24.64
CA GLY A 119 -3.53 -5.98 23.50
C GLY A 119 -3.54 -5.07 22.26
N ARG A 120 -2.78 -3.98 22.28
CA ARG A 120 -2.66 -3.00 21.19
C ARG A 120 -1.30 -2.31 21.20
N TYR A 121 -0.86 -1.85 20.02
CA TYR A 121 0.31 -0.98 19.86
C TYR A 121 0.22 -0.21 18.54
N GLY A 122 0.15 1.11 18.59
CA GLY A 122 -0.06 1.94 17.39
C GLY A 122 -1.30 1.50 16.61
N ALA A 123 -1.12 1.19 15.34
CA ALA A 123 -2.18 0.70 14.46
C ALA A 123 -2.60 -0.76 14.71
N PHE A 124 -1.85 -1.52 15.53
CA PHE A 124 -2.07 -2.94 15.78
C PHE A 124 -2.96 -3.18 16.99
N LYS A 125 -3.85 -4.17 16.88
CA LYS A 125 -4.74 -4.61 17.95
C LYS A 125 -4.98 -6.10 17.88
N VAL A 126 -4.94 -6.78 19.02
CA VAL A 126 -5.42 -8.17 19.11
C VAL A 126 -6.94 -8.18 19.10
N ILE A 127 -7.53 -8.90 18.16
CA ILE A 127 -8.97 -9.10 18.09
C ILE A 127 -9.33 -10.58 18.23
N VAL A 128 -10.54 -10.84 18.72
CA VAL A 128 -11.07 -12.18 18.89
C VAL A 128 -12.32 -12.35 18.05
N LYS A 129 -12.32 -13.34 17.15
CA LYS A 129 -13.54 -13.79 16.46
C LYS A 129 -14.05 -15.05 17.16
N LYS A 130 -15.27 -14.97 17.68
CA LYS A 130 -15.93 -16.08 18.39
C LYS A 130 -16.91 -16.77 17.44
N ASN A 131 -16.91 -18.10 17.46
CA ASN A 131 -17.94 -18.92 16.87
C ASN A 131 -18.54 -19.80 17.99
N ILE A 132 -19.61 -20.53 17.71
CA ILE A 132 -20.32 -21.41 18.68
C ILE A 132 -19.34 -22.40 19.36
N PHE A 133 -18.34 -22.87 18.59
CA PHE A 133 -17.45 -23.95 19.03
C PHE A 133 -16.03 -23.53 19.39
N TYR A 134 -15.56 -22.32 18.98
CA TYR A 134 -14.18 -21.90 19.21
C TYR A 134 -14.01 -20.37 19.22
N LYS A 135 -12.92 -19.92 19.88
CA LYS A 135 -12.42 -18.57 19.83
C LYS A 135 -11.15 -18.57 18.99
N ARG A 136 -11.02 -17.63 18.06
CA ARG A 136 -9.82 -17.46 17.26
C ARG A 136 -9.31 -16.01 17.36
N TYR A 137 -8.06 -15.90 17.74
CA TYR A 137 -7.38 -14.60 17.83
C TYR A 137 -6.75 -14.23 16.49
N TYR A 138 -6.74 -12.93 16.19
CA TYR A 138 -6.11 -12.33 15.04
C TYR A 138 -5.41 -11.04 15.46
N ILE A 139 -4.40 -10.63 14.70
CA ILE A 139 -3.83 -9.30 14.79
C ILE A 139 -4.55 -8.43 13.76
N ASN A 140 -5.30 -7.44 14.19
CA ASN A 140 -5.89 -6.45 13.31
C ASN A 140 -4.97 -5.26 13.18
N ILE A 141 -4.76 -4.78 11.97
CA ILE A 141 -4.02 -3.56 11.65
C ILE A 141 -5.04 -2.55 11.13
N ASN A 142 -5.13 -1.40 11.78
CA ASN A 142 -5.90 -0.30 11.26
C ASN A 142 -5.06 0.42 10.18
N THR A 143 -5.69 0.82 9.10
CA THR A 143 -5.06 1.69 8.11
C THR A 143 -4.79 3.07 8.69
N VAL A 144 -3.82 3.75 8.12
CA VAL A 144 -3.51 5.16 8.37
C VAL A 144 -3.79 5.97 7.11
N GLU A 145 -4.21 7.22 7.29
CA GLU A 145 -4.48 8.12 6.16
C GLU A 145 -3.18 8.79 5.70
N ILE A 146 -2.97 8.79 4.39
CA ILE A 146 -1.95 9.63 3.73
C ILE A 146 -2.65 10.65 2.83
N GLU A 147 -2.25 11.91 2.94
CA GLU A 147 -2.71 13.02 2.12
C GLU A 147 -1.54 13.55 1.29
N PHE A 148 -1.69 13.54 -0.04
CA PHE A 148 -0.77 14.18 -0.98
C PHE A 148 -1.31 15.53 -1.37
N THR A 149 -0.45 16.55 -1.34
CA THR A 149 -0.75 17.91 -1.84
C THR A 149 0.39 18.40 -2.71
N SER A 150 0.11 19.37 -3.59
CA SER A 150 1.12 20.06 -4.37
C SER A 150 0.65 21.47 -4.74
N ASN A 151 1.59 22.37 -4.96
CA ASN A 151 1.35 23.69 -5.54
C ASN A 151 1.24 23.66 -7.09
N LEU A 152 1.57 22.53 -7.71
CA LEU A 152 1.46 22.31 -9.15
C LEU A 152 0.36 21.30 -9.46
N ASN A 153 -0.33 21.50 -10.58
CA ASN A 153 -1.37 20.61 -11.06
C ASN A 153 -0.82 19.58 -12.06
N ASN A 154 -1.56 18.49 -12.25
CA ASN A 154 -1.25 17.44 -13.23
C ASN A 154 0.07 16.67 -12.95
N ILE A 155 0.45 16.51 -11.68
CA ILE A 155 1.57 15.65 -11.30
C ILE A 155 1.15 14.19 -11.47
N GLU A 156 1.89 13.42 -12.25
CA GLU A 156 1.71 11.97 -12.34
C GLU A 156 2.38 11.31 -11.13
N VAL A 157 1.60 10.56 -10.35
CA VAL A 157 2.06 9.95 -9.11
C VAL A 157 1.94 8.44 -9.20
N GLU A 158 3.04 7.75 -8.87
CA GLU A 158 3.10 6.32 -8.61
C GLU A 158 3.40 6.13 -7.12
N PHE A 159 2.47 5.54 -6.39
CA PHE A 159 2.58 5.30 -4.95
C PHE A 159 2.21 3.85 -4.62
N GLY A 160 3.21 3.06 -4.26
CA GLY A 160 3.06 1.62 -4.14
C GLY A 160 2.53 1.01 -5.45
N ASN A 161 1.35 0.41 -5.41
CA ASN A 161 0.68 -0.16 -6.59
C ASN A 161 -0.34 0.78 -7.24
N LYS A 162 -0.46 2.03 -6.76
CA LYS A 162 -1.42 3.01 -7.26
C LYS A 162 -0.73 3.98 -8.22
N LYS A 163 -1.45 4.33 -9.30
CA LYS A 163 -1.06 5.37 -10.24
C LYS A 163 -2.22 6.35 -10.41
N PHE A 164 -1.95 7.63 -10.25
CA PHE A 164 -2.97 8.67 -10.36
C PHE A 164 -2.36 10.01 -10.78
N LYS A 165 -3.21 10.95 -11.19
CA LYS A 165 -2.82 12.35 -11.41
C LYS A 165 -3.26 13.18 -10.21
N LEU A 166 -2.30 13.87 -9.59
CA LEU A 166 -2.59 14.82 -8.53
C LEU A 166 -2.95 16.17 -9.16
N MET A 167 -4.16 16.63 -8.91
CA MET A 167 -4.63 17.96 -9.33
C MET A 167 -4.37 18.99 -8.22
N ASN A 168 -4.90 18.77 -7.02
CA ASN A 168 -4.70 19.60 -5.84
C ASN A 168 -4.33 18.74 -4.64
N GLU A 169 -5.21 17.76 -4.31
CA GLU A 169 -5.01 16.84 -3.21
C GLU A 169 -5.50 15.44 -3.56
N ALA A 170 -4.94 14.44 -2.89
CA ALA A 170 -5.41 13.06 -2.94
C ALA A 170 -5.20 12.39 -1.58
N LYS A 171 -6.20 11.60 -1.12
CA LYS A 171 -6.17 10.90 0.15
C LYS A 171 -6.35 9.41 -0.03
N PHE A 172 -5.60 8.64 0.72
CA PHE A 172 -5.66 7.18 0.70
C PHE A 172 -5.49 6.61 2.09
N ASP A 173 -6.25 5.55 2.36
CA ASP A 173 -5.99 4.67 3.49
C ASP A 173 -4.97 3.61 3.08
N VAL A 174 -3.93 3.45 3.88
CA VAL A 174 -2.83 2.51 3.62
C VAL A 174 -2.47 1.71 4.88
N ILE A 175 -1.93 0.53 4.70
CA ILE A 175 -1.34 -0.25 5.79
C ILE A 175 -0.07 0.48 6.25
N PRO A 176 0.20 0.61 7.57
CA PRO A 176 1.48 1.16 8.01
C PRO A 176 2.67 0.42 7.40
N GLY A 177 3.65 1.17 6.87
CA GLY A 177 4.78 0.52 6.19
C GLY A 177 5.68 1.49 5.43
N ILE A 178 6.60 0.95 4.62
CA ILE A 178 7.45 1.68 3.71
C ILE A 178 6.91 1.56 2.29
N TYR A 179 6.75 2.70 1.64
CA TYR A 179 6.22 2.82 0.30
C TYR A 179 7.19 3.56 -0.60
N GLU A 180 7.40 3.05 -1.80
CA GLU A 180 8.04 3.81 -2.86
C GLU A 180 7.03 4.83 -3.40
N LEU A 181 7.45 6.09 -3.43
CA LEU A 181 6.77 7.18 -4.11
C LEU A 181 7.63 7.67 -5.25
N LYS A 182 7.06 7.69 -6.45
CA LYS A 182 7.61 8.36 -7.62
C LYS A 182 6.58 9.34 -8.14
N TYR A 183 7.00 10.57 -8.41
CA TYR A 183 6.13 11.55 -9.04
C TYR A 183 6.84 12.29 -10.15
N THR A 184 6.09 12.62 -11.19
CA THR A 184 6.61 13.23 -12.42
C THR A 184 5.75 14.43 -12.80
N TYR A 185 6.39 15.57 -12.96
CA TYR A 185 5.79 16.76 -13.53
C TYR A 185 6.31 16.94 -14.97
N LYS A 186 5.39 16.99 -15.93
CA LYS A 186 5.72 17.15 -17.36
C LYS A 186 5.78 18.62 -17.70
N THR A 187 6.92 19.06 -18.22
CA THR A 187 7.11 20.41 -18.77
C THR A 187 7.34 20.35 -20.28
N GLU A 188 7.28 21.48 -20.95
CA GLU A 188 7.63 21.57 -22.38
C GLU A 188 9.12 21.27 -22.64
N TYR A 189 9.95 21.39 -21.61
CA TYR A 189 11.41 21.24 -21.69
C TYR A 189 11.89 19.86 -21.22
N GLY A 190 10.98 19.03 -20.77
CA GLY A 190 11.24 17.66 -20.28
C GLY A 190 10.54 17.37 -18.97
N ASP A 191 10.62 16.11 -18.56
CA ASP A 191 9.98 15.63 -17.34
C ASP A 191 10.88 15.86 -16.13
N ILE A 192 10.32 16.36 -15.04
CA ILE A 192 10.96 16.44 -13.73
C ILE A 192 10.43 15.30 -12.90
N THR A 193 11.29 14.36 -12.52
CA THR A 193 10.91 13.15 -11.80
C THR A 193 11.65 13.04 -10.48
N GLU A 194 10.90 12.79 -9.42
CA GLU A 194 11.42 12.53 -8.08
C GLU A 194 11.03 11.14 -7.62
N LYS A 195 11.91 10.50 -6.85
CA LYS A 195 11.71 9.17 -6.29
C LYS A 195 12.19 9.14 -4.84
N VAL A 196 11.32 8.70 -3.92
CA VAL A 196 11.61 8.65 -2.49
C VAL A 196 10.90 7.48 -1.82
N ASN A 197 11.53 6.88 -0.82
CA ASN A 197 10.88 5.92 0.06
C ASN A 197 10.24 6.64 1.25
N LEU A 198 8.97 6.36 1.49
CA LEU A 198 8.19 6.97 2.57
C LEU A 198 7.89 5.95 3.65
N SER A 199 8.33 6.25 4.87
CA SER A 199 7.87 5.53 6.06
C SER A 199 6.57 6.17 6.56
N ILE A 200 5.49 5.38 6.57
CA ILE A 200 4.13 5.80 6.92
C ILE A 200 3.62 4.86 8.01
N VAL A 201 3.66 5.31 9.26
CA VAL A 201 3.22 4.53 10.44
C VAL A 201 2.07 5.19 11.18
N GLU A 202 1.75 6.42 10.83
CA GLU A 202 0.65 7.25 11.34
C GLU A 202 0.10 8.11 10.21
N ASN A 203 -1.01 8.81 10.45
CA ASN A 203 -1.56 9.74 9.47
C ASN A 203 -0.53 10.79 9.07
N LYS A 204 -0.36 11.00 7.78
CA LYS A 204 0.71 11.85 7.25
C LYS A 204 0.25 12.67 6.06
N LYS A 205 0.62 13.96 6.06
CA LYS A 205 0.48 14.86 4.90
C LYS A 205 1.83 15.04 4.24
N ILE A 206 1.87 14.90 2.91
CA ILE A 206 3.06 15.00 2.08
C ILE A 206 2.81 16.03 1.01
N ASN A 207 3.67 17.05 0.97
CA ASN A 207 3.69 18.01 -0.12
C ASN A 207 4.65 17.50 -1.19
N LEU A 208 4.17 17.38 -2.44
CA LEU A 208 4.98 16.98 -3.59
C LEU A 208 5.62 18.22 -4.19
N ASP A 209 6.83 18.53 -3.74
CA ASP A 209 7.60 19.63 -4.25
C ASP A 209 8.37 19.20 -5.51
N VAL A 210 8.09 19.87 -6.62
CA VAL A 210 8.81 19.62 -7.86
C VAL A 210 10.11 20.41 -7.86
N ASN A 211 11.24 19.71 -7.80
CA ASN A 211 12.58 20.29 -7.74
C ASN A 211 13.08 20.75 -9.13
N GLY A 212 12.33 21.68 -9.74
CA GLY A 212 12.73 22.35 -10.98
C GLY A 212 13.54 23.61 -10.74
N ASN A 213 14.22 24.07 -11.76
CA ASN A 213 14.88 25.38 -11.76
C ASN A 213 13.92 26.48 -12.22
N TYR A 214 14.05 27.67 -11.66
CA TYR A 214 13.33 28.88 -12.08
C TYR A 214 14.34 29.95 -12.43
N ILE A 215 14.17 30.61 -13.58
CA ILE A 215 15.13 31.58 -14.10
C ILE A 215 14.51 32.96 -14.25
N THR A 216 15.32 34.00 -13.98
CA THR A 216 15.02 35.37 -14.34
C THR A 216 16.12 35.88 -15.29
N LEU A 217 15.69 36.40 -16.47
CA LEU A 217 16.55 36.85 -17.52
C LEU A 217 16.65 38.39 -17.53
N TYR A 218 17.85 38.87 -17.69
CA TYR A 218 18.17 40.28 -17.94
C TYR A 218 18.85 40.42 -19.30
N SER A 219 18.46 41.42 -20.09
CA SER A 219 19.04 41.70 -21.40
C SER A 219 19.12 43.21 -21.68
N ASN A 220 20.06 43.62 -22.53
CA ASN A 220 20.11 44.95 -23.08
C ASN A 220 18.94 45.26 -24.03
N PHE A 221 18.20 44.23 -24.52
CA PHE A 221 17.01 44.37 -25.33
C PHE A 221 15.83 43.62 -24.68
N ASN A 222 15.01 44.32 -23.93
CA ASN A 222 13.87 43.78 -23.21
C ASN A 222 12.80 43.14 -24.09
N ASP A 223 12.71 43.54 -25.35
CA ASP A 223 11.77 43.07 -26.37
C ASP A 223 12.35 42.00 -27.32
N ALA A 224 13.57 41.51 -27.05
CA ALA A 224 14.14 40.41 -27.80
C ALA A 224 13.33 39.12 -27.63
N GLU A 225 13.12 38.41 -28.74
CA GLU A 225 12.41 37.11 -28.76
C GLU A 225 13.24 36.04 -28.05
N VAL A 226 12.59 35.25 -27.19
CA VAL A 226 13.24 34.18 -26.43
C VAL A 226 13.04 32.85 -27.14
N PHE A 227 14.14 32.15 -27.35
CA PHE A 227 14.17 30.77 -27.86
C PHE A 227 14.75 29.85 -26.80
N ILE A 228 14.10 28.71 -26.59
CA ILE A 228 14.60 27.64 -25.71
C ILE A 228 14.70 26.36 -26.55
N ASN A 229 15.89 25.77 -26.58
CA ASN A 229 16.21 24.60 -27.41
C ASN A 229 15.81 24.87 -28.90
N ASP A 230 16.18 25.99 -29.43
CA ASP A 230 15.87 26.50 -30.79
C ASP A 230 14.38 26.75 -31.09
N LYS A 231 13.49 26.54 -30.11
CA LYS A 231 12.07 26.76 -30.27
C LYS A 231 11.65 28.12 -29.71
N TYR A 232 10.94 28.90 -30.50
CA TYR A 232 10.38 30.17 -30.04
C TYR A 232 9.35 29.94 -28.93
N THR A 233 9.52 30.63 -27.80
CA THR A 233 8.65 30.49 -26.63
C THR A 233 7.37 31.31 -26.71
N GLY A 234 7.26 32.26 -27.65
CA GLY A 234 6.19 33.27 -27.67
C GLY A 234 6.39 34.40 -26.66
N LEU A 235 7.52 34.41 -25.93
CA LEU A 235 7.86 35.41 -24.92
C LEU A 235 8.98 36.30 -25.36
N SER A 236 9.08 37.50 -24.75
CA SER A 236 10.21 38.40 -24.86
C SER A 236 11.10 38.32 -23.60
N ALA A 237 12.33 38.86 -23.69
CA ALA A 237 13.31 38.80 -22.60
C ALA A 237 12.75 39.32 -21.26
N LYS A 238 11.97 40.42 -21.29
CA LYS A 238 11.32 40.98 -20.08
C LYS A 238 10.27 40.05 -19.40
N ASP A 239 9.74 39.08 -20.16
CA ASP A 239 8.69 38.18 -19.68
C ASP A 239 9.29 36.97 -18.95
N ILE A 240 10.62 36.77 -19.03
CA ILE A 240 11.33 35.68 -18.35
C ILE A 240 11.68 36.12 -16.91
N VAL A 241 10.68 36.10 -16.05
CA VAL A 241 10.80 36.41 -14.62
C VAL A 241 10.25 35.24 -13.85
N ASN A 242 11.09 34.57 -13.03
CA ASN A 242 10.73 33.35 -12.31
C ASN A 242 10.11 32.29 -13.23
N PHE A 243 10.68 32.16 -14.44
CA PHE A 243 10.20 31.28 -15.48
C PHE A 243 10.65 29.83 -15.22
N GLY A 244 9.72 28.90 -15.19
CA GLY A 244 9.94 27.48 -14.85
C GLY A 244 8.66 26.78 -14.42
N PRO A 245 8.75 25.54 -13.86
CA PRO A 245 10.00 24.83 -13.52
C PRO A 245 10.71 24.24 -14.76
N ILE A 246 12.03 24.30 -14.75
CA ILE A 246 12.93 23.75 -15.78
C ILE A 246 13.64 22.52 -15.21
N PRO A 247 13.76 21.39 -15.95
CA PRO A 247 14.55 20.24 -15.52
C PRO A 247 16.00 20.61 -15.20
N ARG A 248 16.56 20.08 -14.08
CA ARG A 248 17.95 20.33 -13.69
C ARG A 248 18.93 19.27 -14.21
N ASP A 249 18.41 18.13 -14.64
CA ASP A 249 19.15 16.94 -15.07
C ASP A 249 19.40 16.88 -16.58
N LYS A 250 18.98 17.95 -17.31
CA LYS A 250 19.11 18.05 -18.76
C LYS A 250 19.64 19.42 -19.13
N GLU A 251 20.46 19.46 -20.17
CA GLU A 251 20.90 20.69 -20.76
C GLU A 251 19.71 21.39 -21.44
N ILE A 252 19.42 22.63 -21.07
CA ILE A 252 18.35 23.46 -21.61
C ILE A 252 18.98 24.79 -22.08
N LEU A 253 19.06 24.96 -23.37
CA LEU A 253 19.73 26.10 -23.97
C LEU A 253 18.75 27.25 -24.24
N ILE A 254 19.09 28.45 -23.81
CA ILE A 254 18.36 29.68 -24.10
C ILE A 254 19.20 30.58 -24.99
N LYS A 255 18.54 31.25 -25.95
CA LYS A 255 19.10 32.35 -26.74
C LYS A 255 18.06 33.42 -27.00
N LEU A 256 18.53 34.61 -27.30
CA LEU A 256 17.73 35.75 -27.71
C LEU A 256 17.90 36.04 -29.21
N LYS A 257 16.82 36.44 -29.85
CA LYS A 257 16.85 36.94 -31.22
C LYS A 257 16.15 38.30 -31.29
N LYS A 258 16.73 39.21 -32.02
CA LYS A 258 16.13 40.51 -32.28
C LYS A 258 16.29 40.92 -33.72
N GLU A 259 15.23 41.44 -34.32
CA GLU A 259 15.23 41.97 -35.65
C GLU A 259 15.55 43.46 -35.65
N PHE A 260 16.52 43.84 -36.45
CA PHE A 260 16.93 45.20 -36.67
C PHE A 260 16.71 45.56 -38.16
N PRO A 261 16.70 46.86 -38.54
CA PRO A 261 16.55 47.27 -39.94
C PRO A 261 17.61 46.68 -40.89
N TRP A 262 18.75 46.26 -40.37
CA TRP A 262 19.85 45.66 -41.12
C TRP A 262 19.97 44.13 -41.00
N GLY A 263 19.04 43.47 -40.25
CA GLY A 263 19.02 42.02 -40.16
C GLY A 263 18.71 41.51 -38.76
N LYS A 264 18.60 40.20 -38.62
CA LYS A 264 18.41 39.52 -37.31
C LYS A 264 19.76 39.26 -36.67
N ILE A 265 19.83 39.56 -35.38
CA ILE A 265 21.00 39.26 -34.55
C ILE A 265 20.56 38.31 -33.43
N GLU A 266 21.41 37.37 -33.13
CA GLU A 266 21.20 36.39 -32.06
C GLU A 266 22.25 36.56 -30.94
N SER A 267 21.88 36.27 -29.72
CA SER A 267 22.83 36.15 -28.60
C SER A 267 23.61 34.84 -28.69
N GLU A 268 24.57 34.65 -27.81
CA GLU A 268 25.10 33.30 -27.51
C GLU A 268 24.00 32.39 -26.97
N GLU A 269 24.23 31.07 -27.02
CA GLU A 269 23.40 30.06 -26.36
C GLU A 269 23.97 29.77 -25.00
N VAL A 270 23.09 29.71 -23.98
CA VAL A 270 23.50 29.49 -22.59
C VAL A 270 22.61 28.43 -21.98
N ASP A 271 23.22 27.42 -21.30
CA ASP A 271 22.48 26.43 -20.49
C ASP A 271 21.90 27.10 -19.25
N ILE A 272 20.57 26.93 -19.05
CA ILE A 272 19.79 27.49 -17.94
C ILE A 272 19.33 26.44 -16.92
N SER A 273 19.69 25.20 -17.10
CA SER A 273 19.20 24.10 -16.23
C SER A 273 19.49 24.31 -14.73
N ASN A 274 20.60 25.03 -14.42
CA ASN A 274 21.04 25.28 -13.05
C ASN A 274 21.33 26.77 -12.76
N LYS A 275 20.70 27.69 -13.49
CA LYS A 275 20.87 29.15 -13.31
C LYS A 275 19.55 29.76 -12.83
N GLU A 276 19.60 30.52 -11.74
CA GLU A 276 18.45 31.28 -11.22
C GLU A 276 18.38 32.65 -11.87
N TYR A 277 19.53 33.22 -12.24
CA TYR A 277 19.67 34.54 -12.89
C TYR A 277 20.62 34.43 -14.09
N LEU A 278 20.22 35.02 -15.17
CA LEU A 278 21.04 35.09 -16.38
C LEU A 278 21.01 36.51 -16.93
N LYS A 279 22.19 37.09 -17.18
CA LYS A 279 22.31 38.25 -18.05
C LYS A 279 22.74 37.76 -19.42
N LEU A 280 21.93 38.04 -20.44
CA LEU A 280 22.18 37.61 -21.81
C LEU A 280 21.97 38.83 -22.78
N ASP A 281 23.05 39.38 -23.28
CA ASP A 281 23.03 40.55 -24.14
C ASP A 281 23.17 40.15 -25.63
N ILE A 282 22.58 40.92 -26.50
CA ILE A 282 22.77 40.82 -27.95
C ILE A 282 23.83 41.84 -28.35
N ASN A 283 24.92 41.38 -28.93
CA ASN A 283 26.09 42.20 -29.33
C ASN A 283 26.16 42.40 -30.83
#